data_356c42dac330124babda67ee54d00b56
#
_entry.id   356c42dac330124babda67ee54d00b56
#
_cell.length_a   1.000
_cell.length_b   1.000
_cell.length_c   1.000
_cell.angle_alpha   90.00
_cell.angle_beta   90.00
_cell.angle_gamma   90.00
#
_symmetry.space_group_name_H-M   'P 1'
#
loop_
_entity.id
_entity.type
_entity.pdbx_description
1 polymer ?
#
loop_
_entity_poly.entity_id
_entity_poly.type
_entity_poly.pdbx_seq_one_letter_code
_entity_poly.pdbx_strand_id
1 'polypeptide(L)'
;MRAVLAVLAVAFSGAAAGDFRTVEENAAVLYDAPSRAATRLFVVSRYYPLEVIVNLDAWVKVRDHTGALAWIESKSFGARRMVLVTGAQAEARQRPEDGAPLAFVAAQNVALELIEIAPAGWLRVRAADGADGYVRASQVWGS
;
A
#
# COMPACT_ATOMS: atom_id res chain seq x y z
N MET A 1 -36.15 -40.17 -13.90
CA MET A 1 -34.84 -39.79 -13.33
C MET A 1 -34.56 -38.32 -13.60
N ARG A 2 -34.56 -37.52 -12.59
CA ARG A 2 -34.20 -36.11 -12.72
C ARG A 2 -32.72 -35.97 -12.28
N ALA A 3 -31.82 -35.64 -13.22
CA ALA A 3 -30.47 -35.31 -12.89
C ALA A 3 -30.44 -33.90 -12.27
N VAL A 4 -30.09 -33.80 -11.02
CA VAL A 4 -29.80 -32.49 -10.37
C VAL A 4 -28.38 -32.13 -10.76
N LEU A 5 -28.25 -31.18 -11.70
CA LEU A 5 -26.97 -30.53 -11.94
C LEU A 5 -26.68 -29.62 -10.74
N ALA A 6 -25.77 -30.05 -9.88
CA ALA A 6 -25.20 -29.16 -8.89
C ALA A 6 -24.27 -28.20 -9.63
N VAL A 7 -24.73 -26.97 -9.84
CA VAL A 7 -23.87 -25.87 -10.28
C VAL A 7 -22.97 -25.53 -9.10
N LEU A 8 -21.73 -25.97 -9.18
CA LEU A 8 -20.69 -25.56 -8.24
C LEU A 8 -20.42 -24.07 -8.52
N ALA A 9 -21.04 -23.20 -7.73
CA ALA A 9 -20.69 -21.79 -7.74
C ALA A 9 -19.28 -21.67 -7.17
N VAL A 10 -18.28 -21.54 -8.04
CA VAL A 10 -16.95 -21.12 -7.64
C VAL A 10 -17.09 -19.67 -7.23
N ALA A 11 -17.18 -19.45 -5.93
CA ALA A 11 -17.07 -18.10 -5.39
C ALA A 11 -15.63 -17.65 -5.66
N PHE A 12 -15.41 -16.83 -6.67
CA PHE A 12 -14.22 -16.00 -6.75
C PHE A 12 -14.31 -15.04 -5.57
N SER A 13 -13.65 -15.38 -4.47
CA SER A 13 -13.30 -14.38 -3.46
C SER A 13 -12.42 -13.38 -4.19
N GLY A 14 -13.02 -12.28 -4.64
CA GLY A 14 -12.26 -11.14 -5.13
C GLY A 14 -11.21 -10.83 -4.07
N ALA A 15 -9.93 -10.77 -4.46
CA ALA A 15 -8.88 -10.34 -3.56
C ALA A 15 -9.36 -9.05 -2.87
N ALA A 16 -9.44 -9.04 -1.54
CA ALA A 16 -9.75 -7.84 -0.80
C ALA A 16 -8.78 -6.77 -1.29
N ALA A 17 -9.32 -5.69 -1.91
CA ALA A 17 -8.50 -4.58 -2.35
C ALA A 17 -7.68 -4.10 -1.16
N GLY A 18 -6.34 -4.07 -1.28
CA GLY A 18 -5.50 -3.41 -0.32
C GLY A 18 -4.85 -4.27 0.77
N ASP A 19 -4.33 -5.45 0.45
CA ASP A 19 -3.30 -6.04 1.30
C ASP A 19 -1.97 -5.36 0.99
N PHE A 20 -1.59 -4.39 1.84
CA PHE A 20 -0.36 -3.64 1.71
C PHE A 20 0.61 -3.95 2.84
N ARG A 21 1.89 -4.00 2.50
CA ARG A 21 2.99 -4.06 3.45
C ARG A 21 3.99 -2.95 3.16
N THR A 22 4.69 -2.52 4.18
CA THR A 22 5.64 -1.41 4.09
C THR A 22 7.08 -1.90 4.26
N VAL A 23 7.96 -1.45 3.39
CA VAL A 23 9.40 -1.73 3.47
C VAL A 23 9.99 -1.05 4.70
N GLU A 24 10.70 -1.82 5.52
CA GLU A 24 11.38 -1.32 6.73
C GLU A 24 12.91 -1.24 6.54
N GLU A 25 13.50 -2.00 5.64
CA GLU A 25 14.92 -1.87 5.29
C GLU A 25 15.21 -0.52 4.62
N ASN A 26 16.41 0.03 4.82
CA ASN A 26 16.80 1.31 4.22
C ASN A 26 16.76 1.29 2.69
N ALA A 27 17.07 0.15 2.09
CA ALA A 27 16.95 -0.10 0.66
C ALA A 27 16.61 -1.58 0.44
N ALA A 28 15.52 -1.85 -0.25
CA ALA A 28 15.09 -3.19 -0.59
C ALA A 28 15.13 -3.40 -2.11
N VAL A 29 15.65 -4.55 -2.53
CA VAL A 29 15.74 -4.92 -3.94
C VAL A 29 14.49 -5.69 -4.33
N LEU A 30 13.92 -5.36 -5.49
CA LEU A 30 12.83 -6.07 -6.13
C LEU A 30 13.37 -6.83 -7.34
N TYR A 31 12.98 -8.09 -7.46
CA TYR A 31 13.46 -9.04 -8.46
C TYR A 31 12.35 -9.49 -9.41
N ASP A 32 12.71 -10.04 -10.56
CA ASP A 32 11.76 -10.60 -11.53
C ASP A 32 11.26 -12.02 -11.17
N ALA A 33 11.90 -12.68 -10.21
CA ALA A 33 11.52 -13.99 -9.71
C ALA A 33 11.83 -14.10 -8.21
N PRO A 34 11.24 -15.06 -7.48
CA PRO A 34 11.45 -15.22 -6.04
C PRO A 34 12.82 -15.90 -5.72
N SER A 35 13.90 -15.22 -6.09
CA SER A 35 15.27 -15.68 -5.90
C SER A 35 16.25 -14.53 -5.92
N ARG A 36 17.27 -14.55 -5.06
CA ARG A 36 18.37 -13.59 -5.10
C ARG A 36 19.26 -13.70 -6.36
N ALA A 37 19.21 -14.84 -7.04
CA ALA A 37 19.88 -15.07 -8.32
C ALA A 37 19.11 -14.48 -9.50
N ALA A 38 17.86 -14.06 -9.29
CA ALA A 38 17.04 -13.45 -10.32
C ALA A 38 17.52 -12.05 -10.70
N THR A 39 17.00 -11.53 -11.80
CA THR A 39 17.32 -10.18 -12.27
C THR A 39 16.74 -9.13 -11.31
N ARG A 40 17.59 -8.21 -10.91
CA ARG A 40 17.20 -7.05 -10.11
C ARG A 40 16.49 -6.03 -10.98
N LEU A 41 15.26 -5.68 -10.60
CA LEU A 41 14.44 -4.74 -11.37
C LEU A 41 14.47 -3.33 -10.78
N PHE A 42 14.28 -3.23 -9.45
CA PHE A 42 14.14 -1.96 -8.75
C PHE A 42 14.81 -2.02 -7.38
N VAL A 43 15.11 -0.85 -6.86
CA VAL A 43 15.43 -0.63 -5.45
C VAL A 43 14.42 0.36 -4.91
N VAL A 44 13.80 0.03 -3.78
CA VAL A 44 12.84 0.89 -3.10
C VAL A 44 13.37 1.32 -1.75
N SER A 45 13.02 2.53 -1.37
CA SER A 45 13.45 3.13 -0.10
C SER A 45 12.62 2.59 1.07
N ARG A 46 13.14 2.75 2.27
CA ARG A 46 12.39 2.56 3.51
C ARG A 46 11.08 3.33 3.48
N TYR A 47 10.05 2.75 4.05
CA TYR A 47 8.68 3.26 4.12
C TYR A 47 7.88 3.23 2.82
N TYR A 48 8.42 2.59 1.78
CA TYR A 48 7.66 2.39 0.54
C TYR A 48 6.57 1.34 0.76
N PRO A 49 5.28 1.66 0.52
CA PRO A 49 4.20 0.67 0.60
C PRO A 49 4.11 -0.14 -0.70
N LEU A 50 3.89 -1.44 -0.57
CA LEU A 50 3.72 -2.36 -1.69
C LEU A 50 2.46 -3.18 -1.50
N GLU A 51 1.68 -3.35 -2.56
CA GLU A 51 0.52 -4.22 -2.56
C GLU A 51 0.96 -5.68 -2.69
N VAL A 52 0.49 -6.53 -1.78
CA VAL A 52 0.79 -7.97 -1.80
C VAL A 52 -0.11 -8.68 -2.79
N ILE A 53 0.48 -9.35 -3.78
CA ILE A 53 -0.22 -10.12 -4.81
C ILE A 53 -0.16 -11.61 -4.50
N VAL A 54 1.04 -12.14 -4.18
CA VAL A 54 1.27 -13.53 -3.82
C VAL A 54 2.23 -13.58 -2.63
N ASN A 55 1.88 -14.36 -1.61
CA ASN A 55 2.73 -14.58 -0.45
C ASN A 55 3.25 -16.03 -0.49
N LEU A 56 4.56 -16.21 -0.69
CA LEU A 56 5.27 -17.50 -0.66
C LEU A 56 6.10 -17.68 0.61
N ASP A 57 5.71 -17.06 1.71
CA ASP A 57 6.41 -17.07 2.98
C ASP A 57 7.74 -16.28 2.94
N ALA A 58 8.82 -16.82 2.42
CA ALA A 58 10.11 -16.11 2.33
C ALA A 58 10.15 -15.03 1.24
N TRP A 59 9.28 -15.12 0.25
CA TRP A 59 9.16 -14.19 -0.87
C TRP A 59 7.73 -13.73 -1.07
N VAL A 60 7.58 -12.49 -1.47
CA VAL A 60 6.27 -11.88 -1.74
C VAL A 60 6.28 -11.25 -3.13
N LYS A 61 5.30 -11.62 -3.96
CA LYS A 61 5.05 -10.91 -5.20
C LYS A 61 4.24 -9.65 -4.87
N VAL A 62 4.70 -8.53 -5.37
CA VAL A 62 4.16 -7.21 -5.05
C VAL A 62 3.86 -6.40 -6.29
N ARG A 63 2.97 -5.42 -6.14
CA ARG A 63 2.73 -4.36 -7.12
C ARG A 63 3.13 -3.03 -6.51
N ASP A 64 3.90 -2.23 -7.26
CA ASP A 64 4.21 -0.87 -6.86
C ASP A 64 3.13 0.13 -7.30
N HIS A 65 3.27 1.41 -6.93
CA HIS A 65 2.29 2.46 -7.26
C HIS A 65 2.15 2.73 -8.76
N THR A 66 3.10 2.29 -9.59
CA THR A 66 3.04 2.40 -11.05
C THR A 66 2.29 1.24 -11.70
N GLY A 67 1.97 0.19 -10.94
CA GLY A 67 1.39 -1.05 -11.42
C GLY A 67 2.41 -2.13 -11.78
N ALA A 68 3.70 -1.87 -11.65
CA ALA A 68 4.74 -2.85 -11.95
C ALA A 68 4.74 -3.99 -10.91
N LEU A 69 4.93 -5.21 -11.40
CA LEU A 69 5.01 -6.43 -10.58
C LEU A 69 6.47 -6.83 -10.38
N ALA A 70 6.78 -7.26 -9.17
CA ALA A 70 8.12 -7.75 -8.81
C ALA A 70 8.06 -8.64 -7.57
N TRP A 71 9.19 -9.23 -7.21
CA TRP A 71 9.34 -10.07 -6.03
C TRP A 71 10.28 -9.40 -5.03
N ILE A 72 9.92 -9.46 -3.76
CA ILE A 72 10.71 -8.94 -2.64
C ILE A 72 10.83 -10.01 -1.56
N GLU A 73 11.94 -10.02 -0.83
CA GLU A 73 12.09 -10.89 0.34
C GLU A 73 11.14 -10.43 1.46
N SER A 74 10.40 -11.36 2.06
CA SER A 74 9.46 -11.07 3.15
C SER A 74 10.10 -10.35 4.33
N LYS A 75 11.38 -10.63 4.61
CA LYS A 75 12.13 -9.99 5.70
C LYS A 75 12.36 -8.50 5.53
N SER A 76 12.18 -7.97 4.31
CA SER A 76 12.32 -6.55 4.02
C SER A 76 11.16 -5.70 4.57
N PHE A 77 10.04 -6.33 4.90
CA PHE A 77 8.87 -5.67 5.46
C PHE A 77 8.93 -5.49 6.98
N GLY A 78 8.32 -4.42 7.45
CA GLY A 78 8.07 -4.17 8.87
C GLY A 78 6.58 -4.09 9.19
N ALA A 79 6.28 -3.84 10.47
CA ALA A 79 4.89 -3.76 10.96
C ALA A 79 4.22 -2.41 10.73
N ARG A 80 5.00 -1.36 10.48
CA ARG A 80 4.47 -0.01 10.26
C ARG A 80 3.73 0.06 8.94
N ARG A 81 2.57 0.71 8.93
CA ARG A 81 1.81 0.98 7.71
C ARG A 81 2.08 2.40 7.25
N MET A 82 2.50 2.54 6.00
CA MET A 82 2.74 3.82 5.36
C MET A 82 1.86 3.94 4.13
N VAL A 83 1.57 5.17 3.73
CA VAL A 83 0.98 5.51 2.44
C VAL A 83 1.88 6.50 1.72
N LEU A 84 1.91 6.41 0.39
CA LEU A 84 2.73 7.26 -0.47
C LEU A 84 1.85 8.30 -1.14
N VAL A 85 2.22 9.56 -1.09
CA VAL A 85 1.54 10.62 -1.84
C VAL A 85 1.80 10.42 -3.33
N THR A 86 0.76 10.16 -4.10
CA THR A 86 0.83 9.92 -5.55
C THR A 86 0.26 11.07 -6.38
N GLY A 87 -0.60 11.91 -5.81
CA GLY A 87 -1.00 13.18 -6.40
C GLY A 87 0.14 14.20 -6.40
N ALA A 88 -0.08 15.36 -7.00
CA ALA A 88 0.90 16.45 -6.98
C ALA A 88 1.24 16.87 -5.55
N GLN A 89 0.24 16.82 -4.67
CA GLN A 89 0.36 16.99 -3.23
C GLN A 89 -0.82 16.34 -2.52
N ALA A 90 -0.69 16.06 -1.24
CA ALA A 90 -1.79 15.68 -0.37
C ALA A 90 -2.06 16.80 0.63
N GLU A 91 -3.30 17.22 0.73
CA GLU A 91 -3.76 18.22 1.69
C GLU A 91 -4.32 17.51 2.92
N ALA A 92 -3.59 17.55 4.01
CA ALA A 92 -4.05 17.01 5.28
C ALA A 92 -4.89 18.04 6.04
N ARG A 93 -6.12 17.63 6.38
CA ARG A 93 -7.11 18.44 7.06
C ARG A 93 -7.17 18.09 8.54
N GLN A 94 -7.61 19.05 9.37
CA GLN A 94 -7.76 18.82 10.81
C GLN A 94 -8.96 17.90 11.14
N ARG A 95 -9.92 17.81 10.24
CA ARG A 95 -11.08 16.89 10.30
C ARG A 95 -11.28 16.23 8.93
N PRO A 96 -11.93 15.06 8.86
CA PRO A 96 -12.21 14.37 7.59
C PRO A 96 -13.36 15.05 6.81
N GLU A 97 -13.15 16.31 6.44
CA GLU A 97 -14.08 17.17 5.72
C GLU A 97 -13.32 18.09 4.77
N ASP A 98 -13.82 18.29 3.55
CA ASP A 98 -13.16 19.13 2.54
C ASP A 98 -13.00 20.59 2.97
N GLY A 99 -13.94 21.11 3.73
CA GLY A 99 -13.92 22.50 4.23
C GLY A 99 -13.14 22.70 5.53
N ALA A 100 -12.58 21.63 6.13
CA ALA A 100 -11.83 21.76 7.37
C ALA A 100 -10.51 22.51 7.15
N PRO A 101 -9.96 23.18 8.20
CA PRO A 101 -8.66 23.81 8.11
C PRO A 101 -7.56 22.84 7.74
N LEU A 102 -6.55 23.30 7.02
CA LEU A 102 -5.34 22.53 6.74
C LEU A 102 -4.55 22.27 8.03
N ALA A 103 -4.11 21.02 8.21
CA ALA A 103 -3.13 20.65 9.22
C ALA A 103 -1.71 20.74 8.64
N PHE A 104 -1.50 20.16 7.46
CA PHE A 104 -0.25 20.25 6.70
C PHE A 104 -0.47 19.87 5.23
N VAL A 105 0.54 20.10 4.42
CA VAL A 105 0.57 19.68 3.01
C VAL A 105 1.81 18.82 2.79
N ALA A 106 1.64 17.66 2.15
CA ALA A 106 2.73 16.76 1.79
C ALA A 106 2.92 16.73 0.27
N ALA A 107 4.16 16.83 -0.17
CA ALA A 107 4.52 16.78 -1.59
C ALA A 107 4.39 15.37 -2.17
N GLN A 108 4.34 15.26 -3.49
CA GLN A 108 4.38 13.99 -4.20
C GLN A 108 5.60 13.16 -3.75
N ASN A 109 5.42 11.85 -3.65
CA ASN A 109 6.41 10.87 -3.21
C ASN A 109 6.79 10.92 -1.72
N VAL A 110 6.16 11.75 -0.93
CA VAL A 110 6.31 11.72 0.53
C VAL A 110 5.55 10.52 1.09
N ALA A 111 6.19 9.77 1.99
CA ALA A 111 5.55 8.72 2.77
C ALA A 111 4.95 9.28 4.06
N LEU A 112 3.70 8.91 4.33
CA LEU A 112 2.98 9.28 5.55
C LEU A 112 2.60 8.02 6.30
N GLU A 113 2.69 8.04 7.63
CA GLU A 113 2.24 6.93 8.46
C GLU A 113 0.71 6.86 8.44
N LEU A 114 0.17 5.67 8.10
CA LEU A 114 -1.26 5.41 8.18
C LEU A 114 -1.64 5.06 9.62
N ILE A 115 -2.40 5.94 10.26
CA ILE A 115 -2.84 5.77 11.65
C ILE A 115 -4.19 5.04 11.69
N GLU A 116 -5.12 5.43 10.81
CA GLU A 116 -6.49 4.95 10.85
C GLU A 116 -7.15 5.13 9.48
N ILE A 117 -7.98 4.17 9.11
CA ILE A 117 -8.90 4.30 7.97
C ILE A 117 -10.17 4.94 8.50
N ALA A 118 -10.46 6.14 8.04
CA ALA A 118 -11.64 6.90 8.45
C ALA A 118 -12.81 6.70 7.45
N PRO A 119 -14.05 7.02 7.84
CA PRO A 119 -15.20 6.90 6.95
C PRO A 119 -15.11 7.76 5.69
N ALA A 120 -15.87 7.38 4.65
CA ALA A 120 -16.11 8.15 3.44
C ALA A 120 -14.86 8.52 2.62
N GLY A 121 -13.87 7.62 2.58
CA GLY A 121 -12.68 7.79 1.74
C GLY A 121 -11.59 8.68 2.36
N TRP A 122 -11.61 8.88 3.67
CA TRP A 122 -10.58 9.60 4.41
C TRP A 122 -9.62 8.65 5.13
N LEU A 123 -8.37 9.08 5.27
CA LEU A 123 -7.34 8.40 6.04
C LEU A 123 -6.75 9.37 7.05
N ARG A 124 -6.61 8.92 8.30
CA ARG A 124 -5.80 9.65 9.28
C ARG A 124 -4.35 9.27 9.11
N VAL A 125 -3.51 10.26 8.94
CA VAL A 125 -2.07 10.09 8.68
C VAL A 125 -1.22 10.96 9.59
N ARG A 126 0.05 10.58 9.73
CA ARG A 126 1.04 11.35 10.47
C ARG A 126 2.28 11.56 9.60
N ALA A 127 2.73 12.80 9.52
CA ALA A 127 3.97 13.17 8.88
C ALA A 127 5.19 12.84 9.75
N ALA A 128 6.38 12.82 9.17
CA ALA A 128 7.63 12.50 9.88
C ALA A 128 7.95 13.46 11.04
N ASP A 129 7.50 14.71 10.95
CA ASP A 129 7.65 15.72 12.02
C ASP A 129 6.61 15.60 13.14
N GLY A 130 5.70 14.61 13.04
CA GLY A 130 4.64 14.36 14.01
C GLY A 130 3.33 15.09 13.73
N ALA A 131 3.25 15.90 12.67
CA ALA A 131 1.99 16.55 12.27
C ALA A 131 0.96 15.49 11.87
N ASP A 132 -0.25 15.63 12.38
CA ASP A 132 -1.37 14.69 12.27
C ASP A 132 -2.49 15.33 11.44
N GLY A 133 -3.15 14.57 10.59
CA GLY A 133 -4.25 15.08 9.78
C GLY A 133 -4.96 14.02 8.97
N TYR A 134 -6.00 14.44 8.24
CA TYR A 134 -6.81 13.58 7.40
C TYR A 134 -6.58 13.91 5.92
N VAL A 135 -6.24 12.90 5.12
CA VAL A 135 -6.09 13.01 3.68
C VAL A 135 -7.15 12.19 2.96
N ARG A 136 -7.47 12.56 1.73
CA ARG A 136 -8.28 11.71 0.85
C ARG A 136 -7.50 10.48 0.44
N ALA A 137 -8.13 9.30 0.50
CA ALA A 137 -7.54 8.05 0.04
C ALA A 137 -7.11 8.12 -1.43
N SER A 138 -7.79 8.91 -2.25
CA SER A 138 -7.47 9.14 -3.67
C SER A 138 -6.16 9.92 -3.91
N GLN A 139 -5.61 10.58 -2.91
CA GLN A 139 -4.35 11.35 -3.01
C GLN A 139 -3.12 10.51 -2.70
N VAL A 140 -3.31 9.29 -2.21
CA VAL A 140 -2.24 8.42 -1.74
C VAL A 140 -2.40 6.99 -2.26
N TRP A 141 -1.31 6.24 -2.18
CA TRP A 141 -1.23 4.81 -2.46
C TRP A 141 -0.82 4.06 -1.19
N GLY A 142 -1.44 2.90 -0.92
CA GLY A 142 -1.01 2.02 0.18
C GLY A 142 -2.05 1.77 1.28
N SER A 143 -3.27 2.21 1.06
CA SER A 143 -4.37 1.97 2.01
C SER A 143 -5.26 0.82 1.64
#